data_d13b847072ba9b145c2784a817cf16a8
#
_entry.id   d13b847072ba9b145c2784a817cf16a8
#
_cell.length_a   1.000
_cell.length_b   1.000
_cell.length_c   1.000
_cell.angle_alpha   90.00
_cell.angle_beta   90.00
_cell.angle_gamma   90.00
#
_symmetry.space_group_name_H-M   'P 1'
#
loop_
_entity.id
_entity.type
_entity.pdbx_description
1 polymer ?
#
loop_
_entity_poly.entity_id
_entity_poly.type
_entity_poly.pdbx_seq_one_letter_code
_entity_poly.pdbx_strand_id
1 'polypeptide(L)'
;MATSELSQKSVARRGKRGLPVADFLRTALQTAAQNGEPRHSSLRAAILHALAVGYWGPGDKIPAEIELSHAVSLSLGTVQKALTKLANEHVLVRKHGHGTFVSGDRPQSSQLLHFRFIADDGATLMPIYAEALDRIIIHGKGPWSEFLKSASSFIRIRRMINIADEFNCLSEFYIDAARFKQILDMPFRELHRVVIRNILAKHFNAPTLAVSQRIYSTEFPNTVRSLLKLPRKRGFGLVLEILSYTHYREPVSFQKIYVPSGARRLDVSSIVVVK
;
A
#
# COMPACT_ATOMS: atom_id res chain seq x y z
N MET A 1 2.01 43.66 18.84
CA MET A 1 0.73 43.01 18.45
C MET A 1 0.74 42.36 17.06
N ALA A 2 1.90 42.02 16.50
CA ALA A 2 1.96 41.46 15.11
C ALA A 2 2.38 39.97 15.02
N THR A 3 2.62 39.32 16.15
CA THR A 3 3.09 37.91 16.19
C THR A 3 1.98 36.85 16.38
N SER A 4 0.75 37.27 16.70
CA SER A 4 -0.38 36.37 16.95
C SER A 4 -1.15 35.97 15.68
N GLU A 5 -1.13 36.81 14.65
CA GLU A 5 -1.88 36.54 13.41
C GLU A 5 -1.19 35.57 12.42
N LEU A 6 0.14 35.46 12.50
CA LEU A 6 0.89 34.55 11.62
C LEU A 6 0.74 33.08 12.04
N SER A 7 0.46 32.82 13.33
CA SER A 7 0.27 31.45 13.86
C SER A 7 -1.08 30.84 13.47
N GLN A 8 -2.12 31.67 13.32
CA GLN A 8 -3.47 31.16 12.95
C GLN A 8 -3.64 30.88 11.45
N LYS A 9 -2.82 31.48 10.58
CA LYS A 9 -2.92 31.24 9.11
C LYS A 9 -2.31 29.92 8.65
N SER A 10 -1.46 29.27 9.44
CA SER A 10 -0.82 28.00 9.03
C SER A 10 -1.72 26.77 9.25
N VAL A 11 -2.67 26.85 10.18
CA VAL A 11 -3.57 25.72 10.56
C VAL A 11 -4.75 25.58 9.57
N ALA A 12 -5.00 26.58 8.75
CA ALA A 12 -6.16 26.64 7.83
C ALA A 12 -5.86 26.09 6.43
N ARG A 13 -4.81 25.30 6.20
CA ARG A 13 -4.64 24.59 4.93
C ARG A 13 -5.72 23.52 4.80
N ARG A 14 -6.76 23.84 4.04
CA ARG A 14 -7.78 22.88 3.60
C ARG A 14 -7.09 21.80 2.78
N GLY A 15 -7.18 20.56 3.23
CA GLY A 15 -6.86 19.42 2.38
C GLY A 15 -7.73 19.44 1.11
N LYS A 16 -7.36 18.70 0.11
CA LYS A 16 -8.09 18.62 -1.18
C LYS A 16 -9.60 18.30 -1.05
N ARG A 17 -10.12 18.03 0.15
CA ARG A 17 -11.54 17.73 0.46
C ARG A 17 -12.24 18.75 1.36
N GLY A 18 -11.69 19.94 1.56
CA GLY A 18 -12.44 21.06 2.14
C GLY A 18 -12.57 21.12 3.67
N LEU A 19 -12.24 20.06 4.44
CA LEU A 19 -12.26 20.09 5.91
C LEU A 19 -10.91 20.54 6.47
N PRO A 20 -10.88 21.30 7.59
CA PRO A 20 -9.65 21.59 8.32
C PRO A 20 -8.98 20.31 8.81
N VAL A 21 -7.64 20.27 8.80
CA VAL A 21 -6.84 19.12 9.26
C VAL A 21 -7.24 18.67 10.67
N ALA A 22 -7.47 19.64 11.57
CA ALA A 22 -7.85 19.38 12.95
C ALA A 22 -9.15 18.57 13.07
N ASP A 23 -10.17 18.96 12.32
CA ASP A 23 -11.50 18.31 12.39
C ASP A 23 -11.44 16.92 11.78
N PHE A 24 -10.74 16.77 10.66
CA PHE A 24 -10.55 15.46 10.04
C PHE A 24 -9.83 14.47 10.98
N LEU A 25 -8.71 14.90 11.57
CA LEU A 25 -7.93 14.03 12.47
C LEU A 25 -8.65 13.75 13.78
N ARG A 26 -9.40 14.70 14.34
CA ARG A 26 -10.21 14.48 15.55
C ARG A 26 -11.28 13.42 15.32
N THR A 27 -11.99 13.49 14.21
CA THR A 27 -13.00 12.49 13.85
C THR A 27 -12.37 11.12 13.68
N ALA A 28 -11.23 11.02 12.97
CA ALA A 28 -10.51 9.77 12.79
C ALA A 28 -9.96 9.20 14.11
N LEU A 29 -9.51 10.07 15.03
CA LEU A 29 -9.05 9.68 16.37
C LEU A 29 -10.18 9.16 17.26
N GLN A 30 -11.37 9.77 17.22
CA GLN A 30 -12.51 9.32 17.97
C GLN A 30 -12.92 7.90 17.57
N THR A 31 -12.89 7.60 16.28
CA THR A 31 -13.16 6.25 15.74
C THR A 31 -12.10 5.24 16.19
N ALA A 32 -10.82 5.63 16.21
CA ALA A 32 -9.72 4.75 16.61
C ALA A 32 -9.61 4.56 18.15
N ALA A 33 -10.06 5.54 18.94
CA ALA A 33 -9.97 5.49 20.42
C ALA A 33 -10.94 4.49 21.08
N GLN A 34 -11.94 4.00 20.34
CA GLN A 34 -12.93 3.05 20.87
C GLN A 34 -12.34 1.67 21.20
N ASN A 35 -11.10 1.38 20.78
CA ASN A 35 -10.47 0.07 20.91
C ASN A 35 -9.45 -0.05 22.06
N GLY A 36 -9.34 0.94 22.95
CA GLY A 36 -8.38 0.91 24.08
C GLY A 36 -6.89 0.97 23.68
N GLU A 37 -6.60 1.30 22.45
CA GLU A 37 -5.22 1.40 21.96
C GLU A 37 -4.46 2.63 22.52
N PRO A 38 -3.12 2.55 22.63
CA PRO A 38 -2.30 3.70 23.02
C PRO A 38 -2.55 4.90 22.10
N ARG A 39 -2.69 6.11 22.64
CA ARG A 39 -3.03 7.32 21.88
C ARG A 39 -2.10 7.61 20.69
N HIS A 40 -0.82 7.24 20.77
CA HIS A 40 0.11 7.38 19.64
C HIS A 40 -0.21 6.40 18.50
N SER A 41 -0.73 5.20 18.80
CA SER A 41 -1.18 4.24 17.78
C SER A 41 -2.45 4.73 17.09
N SER A 42 -3.39 5.29 17.85
CA SER A 42 -4.62 5.91 17.30
C SER A 42 -4.30 7.10 16.39
N LEU A 43 -3.35 7.97 16.77
CA LEU A 43 -2.90 9.07 15.91
C LEU A 43 -2.21 8.57 14.65
N ARG A 44 -1.37 7.55 14.77
CA ARG A 44 -0.75 6.89 13.62
C ARG A 44 -1.82 6.36 12.65
N ALA A 45 -2.84 5.66 13.15
CA ALA A 45 -3.93 5.15 12.36
C ALA A 45 -4.74 6.27 11.66
N ALA A 46 -5.01 7.38 12.37
CA ALA A 46 -5.70 8.55 11.82
C ALA A 46 -4.89 9.21 10.68
N ILE A 47 -3.57 9.33 10.82
CA ILE A 47 -2.70 9.86 9.75
C ILE A 47 -2.67 8.90 8.56
N LEU A 48 -2.56 7.59 8.78
CA LEU A 48 -2.63 6.59 7.70
C LEU A 48 -3.97 6.63 6.98
N HIS A 49 -5.06 6.80 7.70
CA HIS A 49 -6.39 6.97 7.11
C HIS A 49 -6.45 8.25 6.24
N ALA A 50 -5.93 9.38 6.74
CA ALA A 50 -5.85 10.63 5.97
C ALA A 50 -5.09 10.45 4.65
N LEU A 51 -3.99 9.68 4.67
CA LEU A 51 -3.23 9.34 3.48
C LEU A 51 -4.01 8.41 2.54
N ALA A 52 -4.71 7.42 3.09
CA ALA A 52 -5.49 6.46 2.31
C ALA A 52 -6.66 7.11 1.56
N VAL A 53 -7.34 8.06 2.20
CA VAL A 53 -8.44 8.81 1.56
C VAL A 53 -7.96 9.98 0.70
N GLY A 54 -6.63 10.18 0.58
CA GLY A 54 -6.03 11.22 -0.27
C GLY A 54 -6.15 12.64 0.32
N TYR A 55 -6.29 12.76 1.63
CA TYR A 55 -6.26 14.06 2.31
C TYR A 55 -4.87 14.71 2.17
N TRP A 56 -3.81 13.93 2.34
CA TRP A 56 -2.44 14.25 1.97
C TRP A 56 -1.95 13.30 0.89
N GLY A 57 -1.30 13.85 -0.12
CA GLY A 57 -0.62 13.10 -1.17
C GLY A 57 0.90 13.05 -0.98
N PRO A 58 1.60 12.26 -1.83
CA PRO A 58 3.05 12.23 -1.87
C PRO A 58 3.66 13.63 -2.03
N GLY A 59 4.67 13.95 -1.21
CA GLY A 59 5.34 15.26 -1.20
C GLY A 59 4.62 16.35 -0.40
N ASP A 60 3.38 16.14 0.06
CA ASP A 60 2.68 17.12 0.88
C ASP A 60 3.35 17.27 2.26
N LYS A 61 3.46 18.51 2.71
CA LYS A 61 3.93 18.82 4.06
C LYS A 61 2.80 18.58 5.06
N ILE A 62 3.04 17.79 6.09
CA ILE A 62 2.12 17.68 7.22
C ILE A 62 2.37 18.81 8.22
N PRO A 63 1.39 19.19 9.04
CA PRO A 63 1.58 20.22 10.08
C PRO A 63 2.74 19.87 11.01
N ALA A 64 3.36 20.89 11.61
CA ALA A 64 4.43 20.70 12.58
C ALA A 64 3.93 19.93 13.81
N GLU A 65 4.84 19.27 14.53
CA GLU A 65 4.51 18.46 15.71
C GLU A 65 3.71 19.23 16.76
N ILE A 66 4.07 20.50 16.98
CA ILE A 66 3.37 21.41 17.90
C ILE A 66 1.96 21.72 17.36
N GLU A 67 1.83 22.02 16.08
CA GLU A 67 0.54 22.31 15.45
C GLU A 67 -0.37 21.10 15.52
N LEU A 68 0.14 19.89 15.23
CA LEU A 68 -0.59 18.64 15.38
C LEU A 68 -1.01 18.41 16.83
N SER A 69 -0.13 18.62 17.79
CA SER A 69 -0.42 18.46 19.23
C SER A 69 -1.62 19.30 19.64
N HIS A 70 -1.65 20.57 19.25
CA HIS A 70 -2.80 21.45 19.50
C HIS A 70 -4.06 21.03 18.72
N ALA A 71 -3.90 20.69 17.44
CA ALA A 71 -5.01 20.30 16.57
C ALA A 71 -5.77 19.07 17.08
N VAL A 72 -5.06 18.07 17.61
CA VAL A 72 -5.64 16.80 18.06
C VAL A 72 -5.75 16.66 19.58
N SER A 73 -5.37 17.68 20.35
CA SER A 73 -5.39 17.70 21.83
C SER A 73 -4.61 16.51 22.45
N LEU A 74 -3.44 16.22 21.90
CA LEU A 74 -2.52 15.20 22.40
C LEU A 74 -1.21 15.83 22.84
N SER A 75 -0.49 15.19 23.80
CA SER A 75 0.83 15.67 24.20
C SER A 75 1.82 15.62 23.03
N LEU A 76 2.78 16.54 23.03
CA LEU A 76 3.85 16.59 22.01
C LEU A 76 4.59 15.26 21.91
N GLY A 77 4.91 14.61 23.05
CA GLY A 77 5.57 13.30 23.06
C GLY A 77 4.74 12.19 22.42
N THR A 78 3.40 12.24 22.53
CA THR A 78 2.50 11.31 21.84
C THR A 78 2.55 11.52 20.34
N VAL A 79 2.53 12.77 19.88
CA VAL A 79 2.64 13.12 18.46
C VAL A 79 4.00 12.69 17.91
N GLN A 80 5.09 12.99 18.64
CA GLN A 80 6.43 12.59 18.24
C GLN A 80 6.59 11.09 18.09
N LYS A 81 6.06 10.29 19.02
CA LYS A 81 6.05 8.82 18.91
C LYS A 81 5.32 8.34 17.66
N ALA A 82 4.14 8.90 17.38
CA ALA A 82 3.37 8.54 16.19
C ALA A 82 4.13 8.88 14.89
N LEU A 83 4.67 10.10 14.79
CA LEU A 83 5.40 10.55 13.60
C LEU A 83 6.74 9.83 13.41
N THR A 84 7.46 9.52 14.51
CA THR A 84 8.69 8.74 14.44
C THR A 84 8.40 7.33 13.92
N LYS A 85 7.32 6.70 14.39
CA LYS A 85 6.91 5.39 13.88
C LYS A 85 6.58 5.43 12.39
N LEU A 86 5.84 6.45 11.94
CA LEU A 86 5.54 6.66 10.52
C LEU A 86 6.78 6.99 9.69
N ALA A 87 7.78 7.67 10.26
CA ALA A 87 9.06 7.93 9.59
C ALA A 87 9.89 6.64 9.45
N ASN A 88 9.97 5.83 10.51
CA ASN A 88 10.62 4.52 10.46
C ASN A 88 9.93 3.56 9.48
N GLU A 89 8.62 3.71 9.29
CA GLU A 89 7.83 2.98 8.30
C GLU A 89 7.95 3.59 6.89
N HIS A 90 8.81 4.60 6.69
CA HIS A 90 8.99 5.33 5.44
C HIS A 90 7.70 5.95 4.86
N VAL A 91 6.66 6.09 5.67
CA VAL A 91 5.42 6.78 5.31
C VAL A 91 5.63 8.29 5.28
N LEU A 92 6.47 8.77 6.18
CA LEU A 92 6.85 10.17 6.27
C LEU A 92 8.36 10.33 6.14
N VAL A 93 8.80 11.50 5.66
CA VAL A 93 10.21 11.89 5.59
C VAL A 93 10.40 13.17 6.38
N ARG A 94 11.33 13.16 7.33
CA ARG A 94 11.78 14.36 8.06
C ARG A 94 12.88 15.03 7.27
N LYS A 95 12.67 16.28 6.87
CA LYS A 95 13.70 17.11 6.25
C LYS A 95 14.17 18.13 7.27
N HIS A 96 15.43 18.04 7.67
CA HIS A 96 16.00 18.92 8.69
C HIS A 96 15.75 20.40 8.35
N GLY A 97 15.22 21.18 9.30
CA GLY A 97 14.86 22.59 9.09
C GLY A 97 13.63 22.87 8.22
N HIS A 98 13.11 21.88 7.49
CA HIS A 98 12.01 22.06 6.53
C HIS A 98 10.68 21.44 7.01
N GLY A 99 10.72 20.50 7.95
CA GLY A 99 9.55 19.84 8.52
C GLY A 99 9.37 18.38 8.07
N THR A 100 8.17 17.85 8.29
CA THR A 100 7.81 16.48 7.97
C THR A 100 6.91 16.45 6.74
N PHE A 101 7.23 15.59 5.80
CA PHE A 101 6.54 15.46 4.52
C PHE A 101 6.02 14.04 4.33
N VAL A 102 4.93 13.90 3.61
CA VAL A 102 4.53 12.60 3.09
C VAL A 102 5.61 12.13 2.12
N SER A 103 6.11 10.91 2.30
CA SER A 103 7.15 10.38 1.42
C SER A 103 6.69 10.45 -0.04
N GLY A 104 7.42 11.19 -0.87
CA GLY A 104 7.20 11.28 -2.32
C GLY A 104 7.71 10.04 -3.03
N ASP A 105 8.82 9.55 -2.54
CA ASP A 105 9.38 8.24 -2.87
C ASP A 105 8.88 7.23 -1.82
N ARG A 106 7.58 6.97 -1.78
CA ARG A 106 7.15 5.81 -1.02
C ARG A 106 7.87 4.61 -1.63
N PRO A 107 8.79 3.97 -0.89
CA PRO A 107 8.97 2.57 -1.15
C PRO A 107 7.56 2.00 -0.99
N GLN A 108 7.01 1.40 -2.03
CA GLN A 108 5.65 0.82 -2.00
C GLN A 108 5.50 -0.31 -0.97
N SER A 109 6.53 -0.51 -0.15
CA SER A 109 6.61 -1.52 0.90
C SER A 109 5.50 -1.45 1.93
N SER A 110 5.00 -0.25 2.29
CA SER A 110 3.91 -0.14 3.27
C SER A 110 2.51 -0.40 2.70
N GLN A 111 2.39 -0.44 1.36
CA GLN A 111 1.10 -0.65 0.67
C GLN A 111 1.01 -1.96 -0.11
N LEU A 112 2.12 -2.64 -0.38
CA LEU A 112 2.14 -4.03 -0.84
C LEU A 112 1.97 -4.94 0.38
N LEU A 113 0.81 -4.86 0.99
CA LEU A 113 0.49 -5.31 2.34
C LEU A 113 0.48 -6.82 2.56
N HIS A 114 0.96 -7.61 1.62
CA HIS A 114 0.84 -9.07 1.71
C HIS A 114 2.16 -9.78 1.88
N PHE A 115 3.27 -9.11 1.62
CA PHE A 115 4.59 -9.65 1.84
C PHE A 115 5.61 -8.51 1.99
N ARG A 116 6.64 -8.77 2.76
CA ARG A 116 7.78 -7.89 2.96
C ARG A 116 9.03 -8.73 3.02
N PHE A 117 10.14 -8.19 2.58
CA PHE A 117 11.43 -8.81 2.77
C PHE A 117 12.18 -8.11 3.89
N ILE A 118 12.86 -8.90 4.69
CA ILE A 118 13.64 -8.43 5.84
C ILE A 118 15.12 -8.59 5.48
N ALA A 119 15.91 -7.54 5.73
CA ALA A 119 17.34 -7.55 5.55
C ALA A 119 18.05 -8.48 6.55
N ASP A 120 19.37 -8.67 6.41
CA ASP A 120 20.16 -9.58 7.25
C ASP A 120 20.18 -9.20 8.73
N ASP A 121 19.92 -7.92 9.06
CA ASP A 121 19.79 -7.46 10.46
C ASP A 121 18.54 -8.01 11.17
N GLY A 122 17.65 -8.68 10.45
CA GLY A 122 16.42 -9.26 10.96
C GLY A 122 15.32 -8.27 11.33
N ALA A 123 15.49 -6.98 11.06
CA ALA A 123 14.59 -5.91 11.47
C ALA A 123 14.24 -4.93 10.35
N THR A 124 15.18 -4.60 9.48
CA THR A 124 15.00 -3.62 8.41
C THR A 124 14.17 -4.19 7.27
N LEU A 125 13.08 -3.49 6.93
CA LEU A 125 12.28 -3.84 5.77
C LEU A 125 12.96 -3.34 4.49
N MET A 126 13.12 -4.26 3.53
CA MET A 126 13.73 -3.94 2.24
C MET A 126 12.79 -3.13 1.35
N PRO A 127 13.28 -2.11 0.64
CA PRO A 127 12.49 -1.34 -0.31
C PRO A 127 12.01 -2.22 -1.47
N ILE A 128 10.79 -1.97 -1.93
CA ILE A 128 10.13 -2.71 -3.01
C ILE A 128 9.71 -1.74 -4.10
N TYR A 129 10.12 -2.01 -5.33
CA TYR A 129 9.78 -1.23 -6.51
C TYR A 129 9.03 -2.11 -7.52
N ALA A 130 7.83 -1.70 -7.92
CA ALA A 130 7.02 -2.47 -8.86
C ALA A 130 6.87 -1.73 -10.19
N GLU A 131 7.26 -2.38 -11.27
CA GLU A 131 7.12 -1.88 -12.64
C GLU A 131 6.17 -2.76 -13.44
N ALA A 132 5.21 -2.14 -14.11
CA ALA A 132 4.29 -2.86 -14.98
C ALA A 132 5.02 -3.37 -16.23
N LEU A 133 4.81 -4.64 -16.56
CA LEU A 133 5.36 -5.29 -17.75
C LEU A 133 4.34 -5.33 -18.88
N ASP A 134 3.12 -5.75 -18.56
CA ASP A 134 2.00 -5.78 -19.50
C ASP A 134 0.65 -5.71 -18.78
N ARG A 135 -0.36 -5.41 -19.57
CA ARG A 135 -1.78 -5.41 -19.20
C ARG A 135 -2.56 -5.92 -20.40
N ILE A 136 -3.14 -7.11 -20.28
CA ILE A 136 -3.84 -7.78 -21.38
C ILE A 136 -5.15 -8.41 -20.91
N ILE A 137 -6.08 -8.55 -21.83
CA ILE A 137 -7.25 -9.38 -21.63
C ILE A 137 -6.82 -10.84 -21.90
N ILE A 138 -7.23 -11.73 -21.01
CA ILE A 138 -7.04 -13.16 -21.16
C ILE A 138 -8.38 -13.88 -21.08
N HIS A 139 -8.48 -14.96 -21.83
CA HIS A 139 -9.57 -15.91 -21.78
C HIS A 139 -9.02 -17.24 -21.28
N GLY A 140 -9.77 -17.94 -20.47
CA GLY A 140 -9.35 -19.25 -19.98
C GLY A 140 -9.63 -19.48 -18.52
N LYS A 141 -9.42 -20.73 -18.11
CA LYS A 141 -9.64 -21.18 -16.73
C LYS A 141 -8.32 -21.25 -15.97
N GLY A 142 -8.40 -20.98 -14.68
CA GLY A 142 -7.30 -21.08 -13.75
C GLY A 142 -7.76 -20.69 -12.35
N PRO A 143 -6.90 -20.73 -11.35
CA PRO A 143 -7.26 -20.38 -9.96
C PRO A 143 -7.94 -19.02 -9.82
N TRP A 144 -7.58 -18.05 -10.69
CA TRP A 144 -8.22 -16.74 -10.72
C TRP A 144 -9.69 -16.83 -11.19
N SER A 145 -10.02 -17.66 -12.18
CA SER A 145 -11.38 -17.79 -12.68
C SER A 145 -12.31 -18.48 -11.70
N GLU A 146 -11.80 -19.46 -10.96
CA GLU A 146 -12.51 -20.14 -9.89
C GLU A 146 -12.82 -19.19 -8.72
N PHE A 147 -11.84 -18.36 -8.36
CA PHE A 147 -11.97 -17.41 -7.27
C PHE A 147 -12.89 -16.24 -7.61
N LEU A 148 -12.66 -15.59 -8.76
CA LEU A 148 -13.41 -14.40 -9.17
C LEU A 148 -14.87 -14.71 -9.55
N LYS A 149 -15.20 -15.98 -9.77
CA LYS A 149 -16.57 -16.50 -10.06
C LYS A 149 -17.31 -15.77 -11.17
N SER A 150 -16.61 -15.06 -12.00
CA SER A 150 -17.22 -14.26 -13.05
C SER A 150 -16.64 -14.61 -14.39
N ALA A 151 -17.31 -14.15 -15.37
CA ALA A 151 -16.96 -13.94 -16.76
C ALA A 151 -15.98 -14.88 -17.48
N SER A 152 -16.16 -14.89 -18.77
CA SER A 152 -15.30 -15.54 -19.75
C SER A 152 -13.95 -14.85 -19.97
N SER A 153 -13.73 -13.65 -19.40
CA SER A 153 -12.52 -12.85 -19.63
C SER A 153 -12.03 -12.10 -18.40
N PHE A 154 -10.72 -12.01 -18.30
CA PHE A 154 -10.03 -11.36 -17.17
C PHE A 154 -8.97 -10.39 -17.70
N ILE A 155 -8.72 -9.32 -16.97
CA ILE A 155 -7.56 -8.48 -17.21
C ILE A 155 -6.43 -9.01 -16.33
N ARG A 156 -5.33 -9.41 -16.97
CA ARG A 156 -4.08 -9.73 -16.28
C ARG A 156 -3.12 -8.56 -16.38
N ILE A 157 -2.59 -8.13 -15.24
CA ILE A 157 -1.54 -7.12 -15.14
C ILE A 157 -0.31 -7.80 -14.55
N ARG A 158 0.78 -7.89 -15.32
CA ARG A 158 2.06 -8.39 -14.83
C ARG A 158 2.95 -7.25 -14.41
N ARG A 159 3.66 -7.45 -13.32
CA ARG A 159 4.64 -6.49 -12.82
C ARG A 159 5.92 -7.19 -12.37
N MET A 160 7.04 -6.62 -12.72
CA MET A 160 8.31 -6.92 -12.08
C MET A 160 8.37 -6.18 -10.75
N ILE A 161 8.69 -6.90 -9.70
CA ILE A 161 8.84 -6.37 -8.35
C ILE A 161 10.31 -6.50 -7.97
N ASN A 162 11.03 -5.41 -8.02
CA ASN A 162 12.42 -5.32 -7.60
C ASN A 162 12.50 -5.15 -6.09
N ILE A 163 13.35 -5.90 -5.43
CA ILE A 163 13.60 -5.87 -4.00
C ILE A 163 15.01 -5.34 -3.75
N ALA A 164 15.12 -4.08 -3.34
CA ALA A 164 16.36 -3.41 -2.94
C ALA A 164 17.51 -3.58 -3.96
N ASP A 165 17.20 -3.69 -5.26
CA ASP A 165 18.15 -4.00 -6.35
C ASP A 165 18.91 -5.34 -6.20
N GLU A 166 18.52 -6.20 -5.25
CA GLU A 166 19.17 -7.50 -5.04
C GLU A 166 18.54 -8.61 -5.90
N PHE A 167 17.22 -8.66 -5.99
CA PHE A 167 16.50 -9.66 -6.78
C PHE A 167 15.13 -9.18 -7.21
N ASN A 168 14.54 -9.92 -8.12
CA ASN A 168 13.21 -9.62 -8.65
C ASN A 168 12.21 -10.73 -8.30
N CYS A 169 10.97 -10.32 -8.01
CA CYS A 169 9.78 -11.15 -7.98
C CYS A 169 8.87 -10.81 -9.16
N LEU A 170 8.08 -11.76 -9.63
CA LEU A 170 7.05 -11.50 -10.65
C LEU A 170 5.68 -11.51 -10.00
N SER A 171 4.89 -10.49 -10.27
CA SER A 171 3.50 -10.42 -9.85
C SER A 171 2.58 -10.55 -11.06
N GLU A 172 1.59 -11.41 -10.96
CA GLU A 172 0.46 -11.52 -11.88
C GLU A 172 -0.83 -11.17 -11.12
N PHE A 173 -1.49 -10.10 -11.54
CA PHE A 173 -2.69 -9.57 -10.91
C PHE A 173 -3.86 -9.74 -11.85
N TYR A 174 -4.94 -10.36 -11.37
CA TYR A 174 -6.11 -10.73 -12.17
C TYR A 174 -7.37 -10.07 -11.62
N ILE A 175 -8.16 -9.48 -12.50
CA ILE A 175 -9.47 -8.87 -12.22
C ILE A 175 -10.46 -9.22 -13.32
N ASP A 176 -11.75 -9.10 -13.01
CA ASP A 176 -12.82 -9.28 -13.99
C ASP A 176 -12.77 -8.22 -15.09
N ALA A 177 -12.73 -8.64 -16.35
CA ALA A 177 -12.62 -7.73 -17.48
C ALA A 177 -13.90 -6.91 -17.70
N ALA A 178 -15.08 -7.46 -17.43
CA ALA A 178 -16.33 -6.74 -17.59
C ALA A 178 -16.48 -5.64 -16.52
N ARG A 179 -16.14 -5.96 -15.26
CA ARG A 179 -16.25 -5.03 -14.14
C ARG A 179 -15.22 -3.89 -14.19
N PHE A 180 -14.03 -4.16 -14.67
CA PHE A 180 -12.88 -3.23 -14.59
C PHE A 180 -12.35 -2.79 -15.97
N LYS A 181 -13.20 -2.83 -17.01
CA LYS A 181 -12.81 -2.55 -18.40
C LYS A 181 -12.02 -1.24 -18.55
N GLN A 182 -12.44 -0.18 -17.89
CA GLN A 182 -11.81 1.15 -18.00
C GLN A 182 -10.33 1.16 -17.54
N ILE A 183 -9.87 0.13 -16.82
CA ILE A 183 -8.45 0.04 -16.47
C ILE A 183 -7.59 -0.16 -17.73
N LEU A 184 -8.16 -0.66 -18.83
CA LEU A 184 -7.49 -0.83 -20.12
C LEU A 184 -7.21 0.52 -20.80
N ASP A 185 -8.03 1.53 -20.52
CA ASP A 185 -7.94 2.87 -21.11
C ASP A 185 -6.99 3.79 -20.32
N MET A 186 -6.61 3.39 -19.10
CA MET A 186 -5.69 4.16 -18.28
C MET A 186 -4.28 4.19 -18.90
N PRO A 187 -3.57 5.32 -18.85
CA PRO A 187 -2.19 5.39 -19.30
C PRO A 187 -1.34 4.32 -18.62
N PHE A 188 -0.58 3.55 -19.40
CA PHE A 188 0.18 2.40 -18.86
C PHE A 188 1.14 2.81 -17.75
N ARG A 189 1.73 4.02 -17.84
CA ARG A 189 2.61 4.60 -16.82
C ARG A 189 1.96 4.72 -15.44
N GLU A 190 0.62 4.82 -15.37
CA GLU A 190 -0.11 4.91 -14.11
C GLU A 190 -0.18 3.56 -13.37
N LEU A 191 0.22 2.46 -14.00
CA LEU A 191 0.34 1.14 -13.38
C LEU A 191 1.74 0.89 -12.77
N HIS A 192 2.72 1.77 -13.05
CA HIS A 192 4.05 1.72 -12.45
C HIS A 192 4.03 2.30 -11.05
N ARG A 193 4.79 1.71 -10.14
CA ARG A 193 5.02 2.21 -8.77
C ARG A 193 3.75 2.51 -7.96
N VAL A 194 2.61 1.92 -8.34
CA VAL A 194 1.33 2.09 -7.66
C VAL A 194 0.83 0.77 -7.09
N VAL A 195 -0.05 0.86 -6.13
CA VAL A 195 -0.80 -0.27 -5.62
C VAL A 195 -2.08 -0.39 -6.44
N ILE A 196 -2.18 -1.43 -7.29
CA ILE A 196 -3.36 -1.61 -8.18
C ILE A 196 -4.67 -1.60 -7.39
N ARG A 197 -4.69 -2.16 -6.18
CA ARG A 197 -5.88 -2.14 -5.31
C ARG A 197 -6.36 -0.74 -4.95
N ASN A 198 -5.44 0.23 -4.87
CA ASN A 198 -5.82 1.63 -4.66
C ASN A 198 -6.50 2.22 -5.91
N ILE A 199 -6.09 1.78 -7.10
CA ILE A 199 -6.78 2.12 -8.35
C ILE A 199 -8.19 1.56 -8.31
N LEU A 200 -8.37 0.28 -7.94
CA LEU A 200 -9.68 -0.34 -7.83
C LEU A 200 -10.58 0.37 -6.80
N ALA A 201 -10.03 0.72 -5.65
CA ALA A 201 -10.76 1.46 -4.62
C ALA A 201 -11.19 2.85 -5.08
N LYS A 202 -10.27 3.60 -5.72
CA LYS A 202 -10.47 5.01 -6.08
C LYS A 202 -11.38 5.18 -7.29
N HIS A 203 -11.17 4.38 -8.32
CA HIS A 203 -11.82 4.57 -9.63
C HIS A 203 -13.02 3.66 -9.85
N PHE A 204 -13.11 2.55 -9.12
CA PHE A 204 -14.17 1.55 -9.32
C PHE A 204 -15.00 1.26 -8.07
N ASN A 205 -14.81 2.04 -7.01
CA ASN A 205 -15.48 1.80 -5.71
C ASN A 205 -15.38 0.34 -5.24
N ALA A 206 -14.23 -0.27 -5.47
CA ALA A 206 -13.94 -1.66 -5.15
C ALA A 206 -12.72 -1.77 -4.20
N PRO A 207 -12.85 -1.28 -2.94
CA PRO A 207 -11.77 -1.37 -1.96
C PRO A 207 -11.53 -2.82 -1.57
N THR A 208 -10.26 -3.17 -1.28
CA THR A 208 -9.94 -4.44 -0.64
C THR A 208 -10.20 -4.32 0.86
N LEU A 209 -11.19 -5.03 1.35
CA LEU A 209 -11.62 -5.03 2.76
C LEU A 209 -11.17 -6.27 3.52
N ALA A 210 -10.95 -7.38 2.82
CA ALA A 210 -10.42 -8.61 3.41
C ALA A 210 -9.48 -9.30 2.43
N VAL A 211 -8.57 -10.10 2.97
CA VAL A 211 -7.59 -10.85 2.19
C VAL A 211 -7.44 -12.24 2.76
N SER A 212 -7.33 -13.24 1.89
CA SER A 212 -6.87 -14.58 2.22
C SER A 212 -5.57 -14.85 1.46
N GLN A 213 -4.63 -15.51 2.11
CA GLN A 213 -3.33 -15.83 1.52
C GLN A 213 -3.12 -17.34 1.51
N ARG A 214 -2.47 -17.83 0.46
CA ARG A 214 -1.96 -19.19 0.34
C ARG A 214 -0.52 -19.13 -0.10
N ILE A 215 0.33 -19.92 0.50
CA ILE A 215 1.76 -19.98 0.19
C ILE A 215 2.11 -21.43 -0.09
N TYR A 216 2.79 -21.66 -1.20
CA TYR A 216 3.30 -22.98 -1.55
C TYR A 216 4.60 -22.85 -2.36
N SER A 217 5.35 -23.92 -2.38
CA SER A 217 6.60 -24.05 -3.14
C SER A 217 6.36 -24.88 -4.40
N THR A 218 6.87 -24.43 -5.53
CA THR A 218 6.72 -25.13 -6.82
C THR A 218 7.82 -24.76 -7.79
N GLU A 219 7.96 -25.56 -8.84
CA GLU A 219 8.72 -25.19 -10.02
C GLU A 219 7.95 -24.12 -10.81
N PHE A 220 8.64 -23.06 -11.19
CA PHE A 220 8.00 -21.96 -11.94
C PHE A 220 7.77 -22.35 -13.41
N PRO A 221 6.64 -21.92 -14.00
CA PRO A 221 6.42 -22.03 -15.43
C PRO A 221 7.55 -21.39 -16.24
N ASN A 222 7.81 -21.91 -17.45
CA ASN A 222 8.86 -21.38 -18.31
C ASN A 222 8.76 -19.88 -18.58
N THR A 223 7.53 -19.36 -18.73
CA THR A 223 7.24 -17.94 -18.93
C THR A 223 7.68 -17.10 -17.73
N VAL A 224 7.44 -17.57 -16.51
CA VAL A 224 7.86 -16.91 -15.27
C VAL A 224 9.39 -16.95 -15.15
N ARG A 225 10.00 -18.10 -15.40
CA ARG A 225 11.47 -18.25 -15.37
C ARG A 225 12.16 -17.30 -16.34
N SER A 226 11.64 -17.21 -17.57
CA SER A 226 12.18 -16.32 -18.60
C SER A 226 12.09 -14.85 -18.19
N LEU A 227 10.96 -14.42 -17.66
CA LEU A 227 10.76 -13.04 -17.18
C LEU A 227 11.69 -12.70 -16.01
N LEU A 228 11.86 -13.61 -15.08
CA LEU A 228 12.74 -13.46 -13.91
C LEU A 228 14.23 -13.71 -14.28
N LYS A 229 14.52 -14.09 -15.52
CA LYS A 229 15.88 -14.43 -16.01
C LYS A 229 16.57 -15.50 -15.15
N LEU A 230 15.79 -16.47 -14.64
CA LEU A 230 16.32 -17.53 -13.81
C LEU A 230 16.97 -18.64 -14.63
N PRO A 231 18.15 -19.15 -14.22
CA PRO A 231 18.76 -20.31 -14.85
C PRO A 231 17.89 -21.56 -14.63
N ARG A 232 17.96 -22.54 -15.54
CA ARG A 232 17.15 -23.78 -15.49
C ARG A 232 17.22 -24.49 -14.12
N LYS A 233 18.38 -24.50 -13.49
CA LYS A 233 18.60 -25.15 -12.17
C LYS A 233 17.98 -24.35 -10.97
N ARG A 234 17.52 -23.11 -11.17
CA ARG A 234 16.92 -22.25 -10.11
C ARG A 234 15.47 -21.89 -10.42
N GLY A 235 14.78 -22.74 -11.16
CA GLY A 235 13.37 -22.50 -11.52
C GLY A 235 12.36 -22.78 -10.42
N PHE A 236 12.79 -23.03 -9.19
CA PHE A 236 11.95 -23.35 -8.03
C PHE A 236 11.85 -22.17 -7.07
N GLY A 237 10.73 -22.00 -6.40
CA GLY A 237 10.56 -20.93 -5.43
C GLY A 237 9.20 -20.97 -4.76
N LEU A 238 8.88 -19.89 -4.04
CA LEU A 238 7.59 -19.73 -3.38
C LEU A 238 6.61 -19.00 -4.30
N VAL A 239 5.36 -19.40 -4.22
CA VAL A 239 4.23 -18.68 -4.81
C VAL A 239 3.29 -18.24 -3.71
N LEU A 240 3.01 -16.94 -3.67
CA LEU A 240 2.00 -16.36 -2.80
C LEU A 240 0.76 -16.11 -3.65
N GLU A 241 -0.36 -16.74 -3.30
CA GLU A 241 -1.67 -16.41 -3.84
C GLU A 241 -2.40 -15.51 -2.87
N ILE A 242 -2.88 -14.38 -3.38
CA ILE A 242 -3.56 -13.34 -2.60
C ILE A 242 -4.95 -13.18 -3.17
N LEU A 243 -5.94 -13.56 -2.37
CA LEU A 243 -7.35 -13.54 -2.68
C LEU A 243 -7.96 -12.33 -1.99
N SER A 244 -8.33 -11.31 -2.75
CA SER A 244 -8.86 -10.05 -2.21
C SER A 244 -10.36 -9.98 -2.35
N TYR A 245 -11.01 -9.51 -1.29
CA TYR A 245 -12.46 -9.34 -1.20
C TYR A 245 -12.81 -7.88 -0.95
N THR A 246 -13.92 -7.44 -1.54
CA THR A 246 -14.54 -6.13 -1.30
C THR A 246 -15.77 -6.27 -0.39
N HIS A 247 -16.73 -5.36 -0.49
CA HIS A 247 -17.97 -5.37 0.28
C HIS A 247 -18.69 -6.73 0.17
N TYR A 248 -19.34 -7.15 1.24
CA TYR A 248 -20.08 -8.42 1.34
C TYR A 248 -19.25 -9.66 0.99
N ARG A 249 -17.91 -9.58 1.15
CA ARG A 249 -16.97 -10.63 0.79
C ARG A 249 -17.00 -11.02 -0.69
N GLU A 250 -17.39 -10.11 -1.56
CA GLU A 250 -17.30 -10.34 -3.00
C GLU A 250 -15.84 -10.41 -3.45
N PRO A 251 -15.46 -11.40 -4.26
CA PRO A 251 -14.12 -11.44 -4.87
C PRO A 251 -13.87 -10.20 -5.73
N VAL A 252 -12.70 -9.58 -5.59
CA VAL A 252 -12.34 -8.36 -6.34
C VAL A 252 -11.06 -8.51 -7.13
N SER A 253 -10.06 -9.21 -6.62
CA SER A 253 -8.82 -9.47 -7.33
C SER A 253 -8.15 -10.75 -6.84
N PHE A 254 -7.48 -11.44 -7.75
CA PHE A 254 -6.62 -12.57 -7.49
C PHE A 254 -5.19 -12.19 -7.90
N GLN A 255 -4.20 -12.44 -7.05
CA GLN A 255 -2.82 -12.12 -7.36
C GLN A 255 -1.92 -13.32 -7.06
N LYS A 256 -0.98 -13.61 -7.97
CA LYS A 256 0.15 -14.50 -7.74
C LYS A 256 1.43 -13.71 -7.67
N ILE A 257 2.28 -14.05 -6.71
CA ILE A 257 3.62 -13.50 -6.62
C ILE A 257 4.61 -14.64 -6.58
N TYR A 258 5.50 -14.67 -7.55
CA TYR A 258 6.55 -15.66 -7.69
C TYR A 258 7.83 -15.12 -7.05
N VAL A 259 8.27 -15.75 -5.98
CA VAL A 259 9.48 -15.39 -5.21
C VAL A 259 10.55 -16.45 -5.48
N PRO A 260 11.66 -16.11 -6.14
CA PRO A 260 12.74 -17.06 -6.42
C PRO A 260 13.32 -17.69 -5.15
N SER A 261 13.82 -18.92 -5.27
CA SER A 261 14.58 -19.56 -4.19
C SER A 261 15.86 -18.77 -3.88
N GLY A 262 16.23 -18.71 -2.60
CA GLY A 262 17.41 -17.97 -2.12
C GLY A 262 17.14 -16.46 -1.95
N ALA A 263 15.89 -16.02 -2.03
CA ALA A 263 15.48 -14.69 -1.62
C ALA A 263 15.69 -14.48 -0.10
N ARG A 264 15.64 -13.23 0.30
CA ARG A 264 15.69 -12.82 1.72
C ARG A 264 14.50 -13.38 2.51
N ARG A 265 14.54 -13.26 3.83
CA ARG A 265 13.42 -13.65 4.70
C ARG A 265 12.15 -12.94 4.28
N LEU A 266 11.10 -13.72 4.08
CA LEU A 266 9.78 -13.23 3.69
C LEU A 266 8.91 -13.09 4.95
N ASP A 267 8.50 -11.87 5.26
CA ASP A 267 7.48 -11.60 6.28
C ASP A 267 6.11 -11.53 5.60
N VAL A 268 5.24 -12.42 5.99
CA VAL A 268 3.84 -12.54 5.51
C VAL A 268 2.84 -12.16 6.59
N SER A 269 3.25 -11.32 7.51
CA SER A 269 2.39 -10.86 8.60
C SER A 269 1.06 -10.35 8.07
N SER A 270 -0.03 -10.91 8.56
CA SER A 270 -1.38 -10.48 8.23
C SER A 270 -1.59 -9.07 8.79
N ILE A 271 -1.69 -8.07 7.90
CA ILE A 271 -2.21 -6.79 8.32
C ILE A 271 -3.72 -6.96 8.49
N VAL A 272 -4.16 -7.03 9.73
CA VAL A 272 -5.58 -6.91 10.05
C VAL A 272 -5.98 -5.52 9.59
N VAL A 273 -6.76 -5.45 8.51
CA VAL A 273 -7.47 -4.23 8.17
C VAL A 273 -8.55 -4.10 9.25
N VAL A 274 -8.26 -3.32 10.27
CA VAL A 274 -9.24 -2.99 11.29
C VAL A 274 -10.39 -2.27 10.58
N LYS A 275 -11.59 -2.77 10.79
CA LYS A 275 -12.86 -2.25 10.27
C LYS A 275 -13.09 -0.79 10.64
#